data_9bf65df1a4559165f4748defaed4ae3c
#
_entry.id   9bf65df1a4559165f4748defaed4ae3c
#
_cell.length_a   1.000
_cell.length_b   1.000
_cell.length_c   1.000
_cell.angle_alpha   90.00
_cell.angle_beta   90.00
_cell.angle_gamma   90.00
#
_symmetry.space_group_name_H-M   'P 1'
#
loop_
_entity.id
_entity.type
_entity.pdbx_description
1 polymer ?
#
loop_
_entity_poly.entity_id
_entity_poly.type
_entity_poly.pdbx_seq_one_letter_code
_entity_poly.pdbx_strand_id
1 'polypeptide(L)'
;NTYEENQDSRSQRVLAKADPFTADAWKDENAHIFHLGSLLADDFPLEVVKELAQKGTLAVDAQGYLRKVEGEHVFPVDWHEKKKALKYIDILKVNEHEAEVLTGFKDPEKAAKQLAQWGVKEVLLTLGSLGSLIYAEGKFYKIPAYAPKEVVDATGCGDTYVLGYLYMRNKGASYKEAGCFAAA
;
A
#
# COMPACT_ATOMS: atom_id res chain seq x y z
N ASN A 1 10.25 -11.75 -12.34
CA ASN A 1 9.12 -12.54 -11.82
C ASN A 1 9.03 -13.85 -12.58
N THR A 2 8.89 -14.95 -11.87
CA THR A 2 8.58 -16.27 -12.43
C THR A 2 7.33 -16.76 -11.72
N TYR A 3 6.28 -17.07 -12.50
CA TYR A 3 5.01 -17.59 -11.98
C TYR A 3 5.02 -19.11 -12.04
N GLU A 4 4.49 -19.78 -11.03
CA GLU A 4 4.20 -21.20 -11.06
C GLU A 4 2.87 -21.47 -11.77
N GLU A 5 2.58 -22.74 -12.10
CA GLU A 5 1.37 -23.11 -12.87
C GLU A 5 0.05 -22.64 -12.24
N ASN A 6 0.01 -22.42 -10.93
CA ASN A 6 -1.15 -21.95 -10.20
C ASN A 6 -1.10 -20.44 -9.93
N GLN A 7 -0.57 -19.59 -10.72
CA GLN A 7 -0.54 -18.11 -10.67
C GLN A 7 -0.56 -17.42 -9.27
N ASP A 8 -0.83 -18.17 -8.20
CA ASP A 8 -0.88 -17.69 -6.81
C ASP A 8 0.51 -17.67 -6.16
N SER A 9 1.47 -18.41 -6.72
CA SER A 9 2.85 -18.46 -6.27
C SER A 9 3.76 -17.83 -7.30
N ARG A 10 4.46 -16.78 -6.88
CA ARG A 10 5.45 -16.13 -7.73
C ARG A 10 6.78 -16.01 -7.00
N SER A 11 7.86 -16.39 -7.66
CA SER A 11 9.20 -16.10 -7.20
C SER A 11 9.73 -14.82 -7.84
N GLN A 12 10.50 -14.05 -7.06
CA GLN A 12 11.10 -12.81 -7.52
C GLN A 12 12.62 -12.92 -7.36
N ARG A 13 13.33 -12.53 -8.41
CA ARG A 13 14.78 -12.42 -8.42
C ARG A 13 15.17 -10.98 -8.67
N VAL A 14 16.01 -10.41 -7.81
CA VAL A 14 16.51 -9.04 -7.92
C VAL A 14 17.90 -9.07 -8.49
N LEU A 15 18.06 -8.60 -9.72
CA LEU A 15 19.34 -8.59 -10.42
C LEU A 15 20.17 -7.34 -10.09
N ALA A 16 19.49 -6.23 -9.76
CA ALA A 16 20.12 -4.99 -9.34
C ALA A 16 19.18 -4.26 -8.37
N LYS A 17 19.76 -3.58 -7.38
CA LYS A 17 19.04 -2.77 -6.41
C LYS A 17 19.40 -1.30 -6.65
N ALA A 18 18.40 -0.43 -6.69
CA ALA A 18 18.59 1.01 -6.71
C ALA A 18 19.02 1.52 -5.32
N ASP A 19 19.63 2.70 -5.28
CA ASP A 19 19.90 3.38 -4.03
C ASP A 19 18.60 3.83 -3.35
N PRO A 20 18.55 3.85 -2.01
CA PRO A 20 17.42 4.41 -1.27
C PRO A 20 17.22 5.90 -1.60
N PHE A 21 15.98 6.34 -1.56
CA PHE A 21 15.67 7.77 -1.67
C PHE A 21 16.16 8.52 -0.42
N THR A 22 16.57 9.76 -0.62
CA THR A 22 16.98 10.67 0.46
C THR A 22 15.98 11.81 0.59
N ALA A 23 15.89 12.43 1.76
CA ALA A 23 14.99 13.58 1.98
C ALA A 23 15.34 14.76 1.07
N ASP A 24 16.62 14.99 0.78
CA ASP A 24 17.07 16.06 -0.10
C ASP A 24 16.55 15.93 -1.53
N ALA A 25 16.29 14.71 -2.01
CA ALA A 25 15.71 14.47 -3.35
C ALA A 25 14.31 15.10 -3.53
N TRP A 26 13.62 15.40 -2.43
CA TRP A 26 12.25 15.92 -2.43
C TRP A 26 12.14 17.37 -2.01
N LYS A 27 13.26 18.05 -1.76
CA LYS A 27 13.31 19.39 -1.18
C LYS A 27 12.51 20.42 -1.97
N ASP A 28 12.62 20.36 -3.29
CA ASP A 28 11.98 21.33 -4.22
C ASP A 28 10.68 20.78 -4.82
N GLU A 29 10.31 19.54 -4.49
CA GLU A 29 9.10 18.91 -5.01
C GLU A 29 7.85 19.37 -4.24
N ASN A 30 6.80 19.69 -5.01
CA ASN A 30 5.50 20.10 -4.47
C ASN A 30 4.39 19.28 -5.14
N ALA A 31 3.55 18.65 -4.34
CA ALA A 31 2.40 17.91 -4.83
C ALA A 31 1.27 17.93 -3.78
N HIS A 32 0.02 17.77 -4.24
CA HIS A 32 -1.11 17.59 -3.32
C HIS A 32 -1.07 16.23 -2.64
N ILE A 33 -0.60 15.21 -3.36
CA ILE A 33 -0.49 13.84 -2.87
C ILE A 33 0.88 13.29 -3.29
N PHE A 34 1.59 12.73 -2.33
CA PHE A 34 2.78 11.91 -2.56
C PHE A 34 2.39 10.45 -2.36
N HIS A 35 2.74 9.61 -3.33
CA HIS A 35 2.50 8.16 -3.24
C HIS A 35 3.84 7.41 -3.24
N LEU A 36 4.09 6.67 -2.15
CA LEU A 36 5.27 5.81 -2.01
C LEU A 36 4.91 4.37 -2.36
N GLY A 37 5.23 3.97 -3.58
CA GLY A 37 5.12 2.61 -4.09
C GLY A 37 6.45 1.87 -3.95
N SER A 38 6.92 1.65 -2.73
CA SER A 38 8.21 1.00 -2.47
C SER A 38 8.24 -0.45 -2.96
N LEU A 39 9.40 -0.89 -3.42
CA LEU A 39 9.68 -2.28 -3.77
C LEU A 39 10.37 -3.02 -2.63
N LEU A 40 11.16 -2.31 -1.82
CA LEU A 40 11.95 -2.83 -0.72
C LEU A 40 11.82 -1.97 0.54
N ALA A 41 12.11 -2.57 1.68
CA ALA A 41 11.91 -1.95 3.00
C ALA A 41 12.76 -0.69 3.25
N ASP A 42 13.86 -0.54 2.55
CA ASP A 42 14.80 0.57 2.68
C ASP A 42 14.71 1.61 1.54
N ASP A 43 13.78 1.47 0.59
CA ASP A 43 13.63 2.43 -0.50
C ASP A 43 13.30 3.85 0.02
N PHE A 44 12.40 3.95 1.00
CA PHE A 44 12.00 5.22 1.61
C PHE A 44 12.22 5.18 3.13
N PRO A 45 13.38 5.65 3.62
CA PRO A 45 13.65 5.78 5.04
C PRO A 45 12.64 6.67 5.79
N LEU A 46 12.56 6.53 7.11
CA LEU A 46 11.61 7.28 7.94
C LEU A 46 11.72 8.80 7.78
N GLU A 47 12.92 9.31 7.49
CA GLU A 47 13.17 10.74 7.24
C GLU A 47 12.43 11.22 6.00
N VAL A 48 12.41 10.42 4.93
CA VAL A 48 11.66 10.73 3.69
C VAL A 48 10.16 10.74 3.97
N VAL A 49 9.65 9.74 4.71
CA VAL A 49 8.24 9.68 5.11
C VAL A 49 7.83 10.94 5.89
N LYS A 50 8.67 11.38 6.82
CA LYS A 50 8.40 12.60 7.60
C LYS A 50 8.44 13.87 6.78
N GLU A 51 9.40 13.97 5.87
CA GLU A 51 9.55 15.14 4.99
C GLU A 51 8.34 15.29 4.07
N LEU A 52 7.94 14.21 3.38
CA LEU A 52 6.81 14.24 2.47
C LEU A 52 5.47 14.47 3.17
N ALA A 53 5.30 13.94 4.37
CA ALA A 53 4.09 14.16 5.17
C ALA A 53 3.88 15.64 5.57
N GLN A 54 4.93 16.47 5.55
CA GLN A 54 4.82 17.90 5.81
C GLN A 54 4.42 18.71 4.57
N LYS A 55 4.58 18.12 3.38
CA LYS A 55 4.38 18.79 2.10
C LYS A 55 2.99 18.55 1.50
N GLY A 56 2.37 17.41 1.79
CA GLY A 56 1.07 17.06 1.25
C GLY A 56 0.50 15.78 1.84
N THR A 57 -0.60 15.32 1.29
CA THR A 57 -1.19 14.04 1.66
C THR A 57 -0.23 12.90 1.30
N LEU A 58 0.13 12.07 2.28
CA LEU A 58 1.05 10.96 2.08
C LEU A 58 0.30 9.64 1.97
N ALA A 59 0.39 9.01 0.82
CA ALA A 59 -0.12 7.68 0.54
C ALA A 59 1.03 6.67 0.41
N VAL A 60 0.87 5.50 1.01
CA VAL A 60 1.91 4.47 1.03
C VAL A 60 1.32 3.10 0.67
N ASP A 61 1.96 2.35 -0.22
CA ASP A 61 1.77 0.91 -0.36
C ASP A 61 2.73 0.20 0.60
N ALA A 62 2.19 -0.62 1.50
CA ALA A 62 2.99 -1.30 2.53
C ALA A 62 3.89 -2.40 1.96
N GLN A 63 3.62 -2.89 0.76
CA GLN A 63 4.26 -4.06 0.15
C GLN A 63 5.78 -4.02 0.24
N GLY A 64 6.42 -2.93 -0.16
CA GLY A 64 7.87 -2.81 -0.16
C GLY A 64 8.46 -2.87 1.23
N TYR A 65 7.83 -2.23 2.21
CA TYR A 65 8.29 -2.23 3.60
C TYR A 65 8.29 -3.62 4.26
N LEU A 66 7.62 -4.60 3.64
CA LEU A 66 7.55 -5.98 4.09
C LEU A 66 8.48 -6.91 3.30
N ARG A 67 9.41 -6.34 2.52
CA ARG A 67 10.33 -7.08 1.65
C ARG A 67 11.78 -6.67 1.88
N LYS A 68 12.64 -7.68 1.98
CA LYS A 68 14.09 -7.54 2.07
C LYS A 68 14.77 -8.37 0.98
N VAL A 69 15.86 -7.88 0.45
CA VAL A 69 16.71 -8.62 -0.50
C VAL A 69 17.95 -9.12 0.21
N GLU A 70 18.23 -10.41 0.08
CA GLU A 70 19.49 -11.03 0.45
C GLU A 70 20.04 -11.81 -0.75
N GLY A 71 21.22 -11.42 -1.23
CA GLY A 71 21.70 -11.84 -2.53
C GLY A 71 20.77 -11.40 -3.64
N GLU A 72 20.20 -12.34 -4.40
CA GLU A 72 19.21 -12.06 -5.46
C GLU A 72 17.77 -12.42 -5.05
N HIS A 73 17.54 -12.85 -3.82
CA HIS A 73 16.24 -13.34 -3.37
C HIS A 73 15.51 -12.34 -2.49
N VAL A 74 14.19 -12.27 -2.66
CA VAL A 74 13.29 -11.46 -1.85
C VAL A 74 12.77 -12.29 -0.68
N PHE A 75 12.91 -11.76 0.53
CA PHE A 75 12.42 -12.37 1.76
C PHE A 75 11.38 -11.49 2.43
N PRO A 76 10.35 -12.08 3.05
CA PRO A 76 9.41 -11.33 3.87
C PRO A 76 10.09 -10.83 5.15
N VAL A 77 9.78 -9.59 5.53
CA VAL A 77 10.21 -8.98 6.80
C VAL A 77 9.06 -8.21 7.42
N ASP A 78 9.11 -8.00 8.73
CA ASP A 78 8.21 -7.03 9.37
C ASP A 78 8.79 -5.61 9.25
N TRP A 79 7.93 -4.64 9.10
CA TRP A 79 8.32 -3.23 9.08
C TRP A 79 8.69 -2.76 10.50
N HIS A 80 9.97 -2.75 10.80
CA HIS A 80 10.48 -2.51 12.16
C HIS A 80 10.01 -1.15 12.73
N GLU A 81 9.98 -0.09 11.92
CA GLU A 81 9.59 1.25 12.35
C GLU A 81 8.11 1.58 12.09
N LYS A 82 7.26 0.59 11.75
CA LYS A 82 5.86 0.80 11.38
C LYS A 82 5.11 1.75 12.30
N LYS A 83 5.19 1.58 13.62
CA LYS A 83 4.48 2.44 14.58
C LYS A 83 4.97 3.89 14.61
N LYS A 84 6.20 4.14 14.17
CA LYS A 84 6.73 5.51 14.04
C LYS A 84 6.28 6.12 12.71
N ALA A 85 6.38 5.34 11.62
CA ALA A 85 6.06 5.79 10.26
C ALA A 85 4.56 6.01 10.05
N LEU A 86 3.71 5.08 10.53
CA LEU A 86 2.25 5.12 10.32
C LEU A 86 1.57 6.38 10.87
N LYS A 87 2.19 7.08 11.82
CA LYS A 87 1.69 8.37 12.33
C LYS A 87 1.74 9.51 11.31
N TYR A 88 2.54 9.36 10.27
CA TYR A 88 2.74 10.36 9.22
C TYR A 88 1.99 9.99 7.93
N ILE A 89 1.40 8.80 7.86
CA ILE A 89 0.75 8.28 6.66
C ILE A 89 -0.74 8.57 6.74
N ASP A 90 -1.24 9.30 5.75
CA ASP A 90 -2.67 9.58 5.63
C ASP A 90 -3.43 8.40 5.05
N ILE A 91 -2.91 7.80 3.98
CA ILE A 91 -3.54 6.72 3.25
C ILE A 91 -2.58 5.54 3.17
N LEU A 92 -2.97 4.40 3.72
CA LEU A 92 -2.20 3.16 3.68
C LEU A 92 -2.94 2.11 2.86
N LYS A 93 -2.30 1.61 1.80
CA LYS A 93 -2.78 0.43 1.09
C LYS A 93 -2.05 -0.81 1.61
N VAL A 94 -2.82 -1.83 1.89
CA VAL A 94 -2.38 -3.18 2.28
C VAL A 94 -3.26 -4.23 1.61
N ASN A 95 -2.72 -5.42 1.35
CA ASN A 95 -3.55 -6.60 1.13
C ASN A 95 -3.80 -7.34 2.47
N GLU A 96 -4.62 -8.38 2.46
CA GLU A 96 -4.97 -9.15 3.66
C GLU A 96 -3.75 -9.76 4.36
N HIS A 97 -2.79 -10.29 3.60
CA HIS A 97 -1.58 -10.88 4.15
C HIS A 97 -0.64 -9.82 4.75
N GLU A 98 -0.45 -8.71 4.05
CA GLU A 98 0.33 -7.56 4.53
C GLU A 98 -0.26 -6.99 5.82
N ALA A 99 -1.60 -6.89 5.88
CA ALA A 99 -2.31 -6.44 7.08
C ALA A 99 -2.12 -7.40 8.27
N GLU A 100 -2.14 -8.71 8.03
CA GLU A 100 -1.84 -9.73 9.04
C GLU A 100 -0.41 -9.60 9.55
N VAL A 101 0.59 -9.49 8.65
CA VAL A 101 2.00 -9.32 9.03
C VAL A 101 2.20 -8.07 9.88
N LEU A 102 1.60 -6.95 9.49
CA LEU A 102 1.73 -5.69 10.22
C LEU A 102 1.08 -5.73 11.60
N THR A 103 -0.11 -6.32 11.72
CA THR A 103 -0.96 -6.19 12.92
C THR A 103 -1.07 -7.44 13.76
N GLY A 104 -0.80 -8.61 13.20
CA GLY A 104 -1.05 -9.92 13.82
C GLY A 104 -2.51 -10.38 13.73
N PHE A 105 -3.40 -9.60 13.12
CA PHE A 105 -4.81 -9.95 12.99
C PHE A 105 -5.12 -10.52 11.59
N LYS A 106 -5.72 -11.72 11.54
CA LYS A 106 -6.27 -12.29 10.30
C LYS A 106 -7.59 -11.65 9.88
N ASP A 107 -8.34 -11.11 10.83
CA ASP A 107 -9.61 -10.42 10.60
C ASP A 107 -9.32 -9.05 9.96
N PRO A 108 -9.78 -8.78 8.70
CA PRO A 108 -9.50 -7.53 8.00
C PRO A 108 -10.02 -6.29 8.74
N GLU A 109 -11.19 -6.39 9.39
CA GLU A 109 -11.77 -5.26 10.12
C GLU A 109 -10.95 -4.91 11.38
N LYS A 110 -10.45 -5.95 12.09
CA LYS A 110 -9.56 -5.74 13.24
C LYS A 110 -8.20 -5.18 12.80
N ALA A 111 -7.65 -5.71 11.72
CA ALA A 111 -6.39 -5.23 11.17
C ALA A 111 -6.49 -3.75 10.75
N ALA A 112 -7.53 -3.38 10.00
CA ALA A 112 -7.74 -2.00 9.57
C ALA A 112 -7.93 -1.03 10.75
N LYS A 113 -8.68 -1.41 11.78
CA LYS A 113 -8.82 -0.62 13.02
C LYS A 113 -7.48 -0.42 13.72
N GLN A 114 -6.66 -1.47 13.80
CA GLN A 114 -5.35 -1.40 14.45
C GLN A 114 -4.41 -0.46 13.72
N LEU A 115 -4.38 -0.51 12.37
CA LEU A 115 -3.59 0.41 11.56
C LEU A 115 -4.03 1.86 11.76
N ALA A 116 -5.34 2.11 11.79
CA ALA A 116 -5.87 3.45 12.09
C ALA A 116 -5.54 3.91 13.52
N GLN A 117 -5.56 3.04 14.52
CA GLN A 117 -5.11 3.36 15.87
C GLN A 117 -3.63 3.74 15.94
N TRP A 118 -2.81 3.27 15.00
CA TRP A 118 -1.40 3.66 14.89
C TRP A 118 -1.18 4.97 14.13
N GLY A 119 -2.26 5.60 13.62
CA GLY A 119 -2.24 6.95 13.07
C GLY A 119 -2.71 7.09 11.63
N VAL A 120 -2.95 6.01 10.91
CA VAL A 120 -3.41 6.05 9.52
C VAL A 120 -4.84 6.59 9.45
N LYS A 121 -5.10 7.56 8.56
CA LYS A 121 -6.44 8.16 8.40
C LYS A 121 -7.36 7.34 7.52
N GLU A 122 -6.85 6.80 6.40
CA GLU A 122 -7.57 5.96 5.44
C GLU A 122 -6.81 4.66 5.21
N VAL A 123 -7.40 3.52 5.57
CA VAL A 123 -6.81 2.19 5.33
C VAL A 123 -7.53 1.55 4.15
N LEU A 124 -6.80 1.25 3.08
CA LEU A 124 -7.27 0.54 1.90
C LEU A 124 -6.80 -0.91 1.99
N LEU A 125 -7.70 -1.83 2.34
CA LEU A 125 -7.38 -3.25 2.49
C LEU A 125 -7.97 -4.04 1.34
N THR A 126 -7.12 -4.53 0.42
CA THR A 126 -7.54 -5.32 -0.74
C THR A 126 -7.66 -6.79 -0.38
N LEU A 127 -8.71 -7.46 -0.87
CA LEU A 127 -9.10 -8.84 -0.58
C LEU A 127 -9.15 -9.71 -1.85
N GLY A 128 -8.36 -9.37 -2.85
CA GLY A 128 -8.34 -10.07 -4.14
C GLY A 128 -9.72 -10.11 -4.79
N SER A 129 -10.18 -11.29 -5.15
CA SER A 129 -11.49 -11.51 -5.80
C SER A 129 -12.70 -11.18 -4.92
N LEU A 130 -12.50 -10.94 -3.63
CA LEU A 130 -13.56 -10.51 -2.69
C LEU A 130 -13.77 -8.99 -2.67
N GLY A 131 -12.94 -8.23 -3.40
CA GLY A 131 -13.02 -6.78 -3.47
C GLY A 131 -12.08 -6.11 -2.47
N SER A 132 -12.55 -5.08 -1.78
CA SER A 132 -11.75 -4.35 -0.80
C SER A 132 -12.57 -3.78 0.34
N LEU A 133 -11.88 -3.44 1.42
CA LEU A 133 -12.41 -2.80 2.60
C LEU A 133 -11.68 -1.48 2.82
N ILE A 134 -12.41 -0.38 2.88
CA ILE A 134 -11.85 0.93 3.25
C ILE A 134 -12.29 1.24 4.67
N TYR A 135 -11.34 1.62 5.52
CA TYR A 135 -11.63 2.13 6.85
C TYR A 135 -11.19 3.58 6.95
N ALA A 136 -12.13 4.47 7.18
CA ALA A 136 -11.88 5.90 7.32
C ALA A 136 -12.93 6.53 8.25
N GLU A 137 -12.53 7.51 9.06
CA GLU A 137 -13.42 8.24 9.99
C GLU A 137 -14.26 7.32 10.89
N GLY A 138 -13.67 6.20 11.33
CA GLY A 138 -14.34 5.23 12.21
C GLY A 138 -15.35 4.32 11.51
N LYS A 139 -15.49 4.38 10.19
CA LYS A 139 -16.47 3.64 9.39
C LYS A 139 -15.80 2.72 8.39
N PHE A 140 -16.50 1.62 8.10
CA PHE A 140 -16.12 0.69 7.04
C PHE A 140 -16.94 0.91 5.78
N TYR A 141 -16.25 0.87 4.63
CA TYR A 141 -16.84 0.89 3.30
C TYR A 141 -16.42 -0.38 2.57
N LYS A 142 -17.36 -1.30 2.36
CA LYS A 142 -17.13 -2.53 1.58
C LYS A 142 -17.29 -2.20 0.10
N ILE A 143 -16.26 -2.52 -0.67
CA ILE A 143 -16.19 -2.28 -2.12
C ILE A 143 -16.22 -3.64 -2.80
N PRO A 144 -17.19 -3.90 -3.69
CA PRO A 144 -17.26 -5.16 -4.40
C PRO A 144 -16.09 -5.32 -5.38
N ALA A 145 -15.71 -6.55 -5.67
CA ALA A 145 -14.86 -6.82 -6.82
C ALA A 145 -15.68 -6.75 -8.10
N TYR A 146 -15.07 -6.24 -9.17
CA TYR A 146 -15.63 -6.30 -10.52
C TYR A 146 -14.95 -7.46 -11.25
N ALA A 147 -15.75 -8.46 -11.63
CA ALA A 147 -15.23 -9.64 -12.30
C ALA A 147 -14.69 -9.27 -13.70
N PRO A 148 -13.43 -9.55 -14.00
CA PRO A 148 -12.89 -9.36 -15.35
C PRO A 148 -13.51 -10.39 -16.30
N LYS A 149 -13.49 -10.12 -17.59
CA LYS A 149 -13.89 -11.10 -18.62
C LYS A 149 -12.97 -12.32 -18.62
N GLU A 150 -11.69 -12.08 -18.40
CA GLU A 150 -10.62 -13.07 -18.34
C GLU A 150 -9.54 -12.57 -17.38
N VAL A 151 -8.98 -13.47 -16.58
CA VAL A 151 -7.81 -13.18 -15.73
C VAL A 151 -6.56 -13.51 -16.55
N VAL A 152 -5.86 -12.48 -17.01
CA VAL A 152 -4.63 -12.62 -17.80
C VAL A 152 -3.39 -12.48 -16.91
N ASP A 153 -3.29 -11.37 -16.20
CA ASP A 153 -2.19 -11.07 -15.27
C ASP A 153 -2.67 -10.10 -14.19
N ALA A 154 -2.45 -10.45 -12.93
CA ALA A 154 -2.82 -9.62 -11.79
C ALA A 154 -1.69 -8.64 -11.36
N THR A 155 -0.54 -8.63 -12.06
CA THR A 155 0.56 -7.73 -11.75
C THR A 155 0.14 -6.28 -11.95
N GLY A 156 0.38 -5.45 -10.93
CA GLY A 156 0.03 -4.03 -10.97
C GLY A 156 -1.43 -3.70 -10.62
N CYS A 157 -2.30 -4.70 -10.40
CA CYS A 157 -3.68 -4.41 -9.96
C CYS A 157 -3.73 -3.60 -8.67
N GLY A 158 -2.83 -3.89 -7.70
CA GLY A 158 -2.73 -3.13 -6.47
C GLY A 158 -2.31 -1.68 -6.71
N ASP A 159 -1.34 -1.46 -7.59
CA ASP A 159 -0.86 -0.12 -7.96
C ASP A 159 -1.96 0.67 -8.68
N THR A 160 -2.65 0.03 -9.62
CA THR A 160 -3.78 0.64 -10.35
C THR A 160 -4.92 1.00 -9.39
N TYR A 161 -5.24 0.10 -8.45
CA TYR A 161 -6.26 0.34 -7.43
C TYR A 161 -5.93 1.59 -6.60
N VAL A 162 -4.73 1.68 -6.04
CA VAL A 162 -4.37 2.83 -5.21
C VAL A 162 -4.36 4.13 -6.01
N LEU A 163 -3.83 4.12 -7.25
CA LEU A 163 -3.83 5.31 -8.09
C LEU A 163 -5.25 5.78 -8.46
N GLY A 164 -6.14 4.86 -8.81
CA GLY A 164 -7.56 5.16 -9.06
C GLY A 164 -8.24 5.78 -7.83
N TYR A 165 -7.97 5.22 -6.67
CA TYR A 165 -8.48 5.75 -5.40
C TYR A 165 -7.97 7.18 -5.15
N LEU A 166 -6.66 7.40 -5.21
CA LEU A 166 -6.04 8.71 -4.97
C LEU A 166 -6.54 9.77 -5.96
N TYR A 167 -6.69 9.41 -7.24
CA TYR A 167 -7.24 10.30 -8.27
C TYR A 167 -8.64 10.79 -7.91
N MET A 168 -9.52 9.90 -7.49
CA MET A 168 -10.88 10.25 -7.10
C MET A 168 -10.93 11.03 -5.79
N ARG A 169 -10.10 10.66 -4.79
CA ARG A 169 -10.00 11.41 -3.54
C ARG A 169 -9.50 12.84 -3.79
N ASN A 170 -8.53 13.02 -4.68
CA ASN A 170 -8.06 14.36 -5.07
C ASN A 170 -9.14 15.21 -5.75
N LYS A 171 -10.15 14.58 -6.35
CA LYS A 171 -11.34 15.25 -6.91
C LYS A 171 -12.46 15.49 -5.89
N GLY A 172 -12.27 15.13 -4.64
CA GLY A 172 -13.26 15.30 -3.58
C GLY A 172 -14.35 14.22 -3.53
N ALA A 173 -14.17 13.10 -4.24
CA ALA A 173 -15.12 11.98 -4.17
C ALA A 173 -15.15 11.36 -2.75
N SER A 174 -16.30 10.82 -2.37
CA SER A 174 -16.44 10.07 -1.12
C SER A 174 -15.57 8.81 -1.12
N TYR A 175 -15.30 8.27 0.06
CA TYR A 175 -14.52 7.02 0.22
C TYR A 175 -15.07 5.87 -0.60
N LYS A 176 -16.41 5.73 -0.62
CA LYS A 176 -17.09 4.68 -1.38
C LYS A 176 -16.97 4.86 -2.89
N GLU A 177 -17.22 6.08 -3.38
CA GLU A 177 -17.09 6.39 -4.82
C GLU A 177 -15.66 6.19 -5.30
N ALA A 178 -14.67 6.67 -4.54
CA ALA A 178 -13.26 6.47 -4.86
C ALA A 178 -12.89 4.99 -4.88
N GLY A 179 -13.36 4.21 -3.90
CA GLY A 179 -13.14 2.76 -3.85
C GLY A 179 -13.79 2.01 -5.01
N CYS A 180 -15.03 2.34 -5.36
CA CYS A 180 -15.72 1.71 -6.49
C CYS A 180 -15.02 2.03 -7.83
N PHE A 181 -14.57 3.26 -8.03
CA PHE A 181 -13.78 3.63 -9.21
C PHE A 181 -12.45 2.90 -9.28
N ALA A 182 -11.76 2.78 -8.14
CA ALA A 182 -10.48 2.10 -8.04
C ALA A 182 -10.58 0.59 -8.35
N ALA A 183 -11.72 -0.04 -8.04
CA ALA A 183 -11.95 -1.46 -8.22
C ALA A 183 -12.47 -1.83 -9.63
N ALA A 184 -12.88 -0.86 -10.45
CA ALA A 184 -13.40 -1.05 -11.82
C ALA A 184 -12.28 -1.01 -12.86
#